data_747eca4600f3720754cb391944ff6ca4
#
_entry.id   747eca4600f3720754cb391944ff6ca4
#
_cell.length_a   1.000
_cell.length_b   1.000
_cell.length_c   1.000
_cell.angle_alpha   90.00
_cell.angle_beta   90.00
_cell.angle_gamma   90.00
#
_symmetry.space_group_name_H-M   'P 1'
#
loop_
_entity.id
_entity.type
_entity.pdbx_description
1 polymer ?
#
loop_
_entity_poly.entity_id
_entity_poly.type
_entity_poly.pdbx_seq_one_letter_code
_entity_poly.pdbx_strand_id
1 'polypeptide(L)'
;PHNLGAIIRTAECAGAHGIIIPKRRSVGLTAVVGKASAGALEYMPVARVSNITAAIDTLKKAGVWVYGTAAEGDTTLYRADLKSAAAIVIGNEGEGMSRLVSERCDFKVSIPMKGSISSLNASAAAAIMLYEAVRQRSLADT
;
A
#
# COMPACT_ATOMS: atom_id res chain seq x y z
N PRO A 1 6.66 4.03 -12.87
CA PRO A 1 7.46 5.04 -12.13
C PRO A 1 6.63 6.18 -11.56
N HIS A 2 5.65 6.70 -12.31
CA HIS A 2 4.78 7.75 -11.83
C HIS A 2 3.92 7.30 -10.66
N ASN A 3 3.42 6.07 -10.72
CA ASN A 3 2.63 5.52 -9.63
C ASN A 3 3.47 5.38 -8.37
N LEU A 4 4.70 4.90 -8.49
CA LEU A 4 5.57 4.74 -7.32
C LEU A 4 5.86 6.10 -6.68
N GLY A 5 6.20 7.11 -7.49
CA GLY A 5 6.44 8.46 -6.97
C GLY A 5 5.22 9.03 -6.27
N ALA A 6 4.04 8.88 -6.87
CA ALA A 6 2.78 9.35 -6.28
C ALA A 6 2.46 8.60 -4.98
N ILE A 7 2.71 7.29 -4.92
CA ILE A 7 2.49 6.48 -3.72
C ILE A 7 3.42 6.94 -2.59
N ILE A 8 4.70 7.17 -2.90
CA ILE A 8 5.67 7.64 -1.92
C ILE A 8 5.23 8.98 -1.33
N ARG A 9 4.80 9.90 -2.19
CA ARG A 9 4.31 11.20 -1.75
C ARG A 9 3.11 11.07 -0.84
N THR A 10 2.12 10.28 -1.23
CA THR A 10 0.92 10.07 -0.43
C THR A 10 1.24 9.39 0.90
N ALA A 11 2.10 8.38 0.88
CA ALA A 11 2.50 7.68 2.10
C ALA A 11 3.17 8.61 3.09
N GLU A 12 4.04 9.50 2.60
CA GLU A 12 4.68 10.50 3.45
C GLU A 12 3.62 11.43 4.06
N CYS A 13 2.72 11.96 3.23
CA CYS A 13 1.64 12.83 3.70
C CYS A 13 0.74 12.15 4.73
N ALA A 14 0.49 10.86 4.56
CA ALA A 14 -0.36 10.09 5.47
C ALA A 14 0.36 9.65 6.75
N GLY A 15 1.65 9.89 6.85
CA GLY A 15 2.43 9.52 8.03
C GLY A 15 2.85 8.06 8.08
N ALA A 16 2.93 7.38 6.95
CA ALA A 16 3.44 6.02 6.91
C ALA A 16 4.90 5.96 7.38
N HIS A 17 5.29 4.85 7.97
CA HIS A 17 6.64 4.70 8.53
C HIS A 17 7.69 4.32 7.49
N GLY A 18 7.27 3.71 6.40
CA GLY A 18 8.19 3.30 5.34
C GLY A 18 7.46 2.63 4.19
N ILE A 19 8.21 2.37 3.14
CA ILE A 19 7.71 1.69 1.93
C ILE A 19 8.65 0.54 1.61
N ILE A 20 8.08 -0.57 1.17
CA ILE A 20 8.85 -1.74 0.74
C ILE A 20 8.55 -2.00 -0.74
N ILE A 21 9.59 -2.13 -1.55
CA ILE A 21 9.45 -2.41 -2.97
C ILE A 21 10.36 -3.56 -3.38
N PRO A 22 9.98 -4.32 -4.42
CA PRO A 22 10.89 -5.35 -4.95
C PRO A 22 12.10 -4.70 -5.62
N LYS A 23 13.27 -5.32 -5.48
CA LYS A 23 14.49 -4.84 -6.14
C LYS A 23 14.32 -4.70 -7.65
N ARG A 24 13.57 -5.62 -8.26
CA ARG A 24 13.31 -5.58 -9.70
C ARG A 24 12.56 -4.33 -10.16
N ARG A 25 11.85 -3.68 -9.23
CA ARG A 25 11.08 -2.47 -9.50
C ARG A 25 11.80 -1.21 -9.02
N SER A 26 13.01 -1.37 -8.48
CA SER A 26 13.76 -0.26 -7.87
C SER A 26 14.27 0.76 -8.88
N VAL A 27 14.22 0.47 -10.17
CA VAL A 27 14.52 1.48 -11.20
C VAL A 27 13.60 2.69 -11.05
N GLY A 28 12.45 2.52 -10.38
CA GLY A 28 11.56 3.62 -10.06
C GLY A 28 12.15 4.67 -9.14
N LEU A 29 13.25 4.37 -8.44
CA LEU A 29 13.93 5.34 -7.58
C LEU A 29 14.97 6.15 -8.38
N THR A 30 14.52 6.68 -9.50
CA THR A 30 15.31 7.55 -10.36
C THR A 30 14.94 9.02 -10.08
N ALA A 31 15.61 9.93 -10.73
CA ALA A 31 15.26 11.36 -10.65
C ALA A 31 13.81 11.62 -11.05
N VAL A 32 13.26 10.83 -11.99
CA VAL A 32 11.85 10.95 -12.40
C VAL A 32 10.91 10.62 -11.24
N VAL A 33 11.18 9.54 -10.52
CA VAL A 33 10.39 9.16 -9.34
C VAL A 33 10.56 10.22 -8.24
N GLY A 34 11.77 10.66 -7.98
CA GLY A 34 12.01 11.73 -7.00
C GLY A 34 11.22 12.98 -7.32
N LYS A 35 11.15 13.36 -8.59
CA LYS A 35 10.38 14.51 -9.04
C LYS A 35 8.88 14.27 -8.88
N ALA A 36 8.41 13.09 -9.23
CA ALA A 36 6.99 12.74 -9.09
C ALA A 36 6.56 12.65 -7.62
N SER A 37 7.48 12.29 -6.72
CA SER A 37 7.20 12.21 -5.28
C SER A 37 7.25 13.58 -4.60
N ALA A 38 7.61 14.64 -5.32
CA ALA A 38 7.73 16.00 -4.79
C ALA A 38 8.69 16.10 -3.59
N GLY A 39 9.80 15.35 -3.65
CA GLY A 39 10.81 15.35 -2.59
C GLY A 39 10.52 14.43 -1.42
N ALA A 40 9.41 13.71 -1.42
CA ALA A 40 9.05 12.81 -0.30
C ALA A 40 10.10 11.72 -0.05
N LEU A 41 10.91 11.35 -1.06
CA LEU A 41 11.99 10.38 -0.90
C LEU A 41 12.99 10.77 0.19
N GLU A 42 13.16 12.07 0.45
CA GLU A 42 14.08 12.53 1.49
C GLU A 42 13.57 12.22 2.90
N TYR A 43 12.27 12.04 3.05
CA TYR A 43 11.62 11.86 4.35
C TYR A 43 11.06 10.46 4.55
N MET A 44 10.97 9.65 3.49
CA MET A 44 10.33 8.35 3.53
C MET A 44 11.35 7.23 3.36
N PRO A 45 11.59 6.42 4.39
CA PRO A 45 12.43 5.24 4.23
C PRO A 45 11.84 4.28 3.20
N VAL A 46 12.65 3.85 2.24
CA VAL A 46 12.25 2.88 1.23
C VAL A 46 13.20 1.69 1.30
N ALA A 47 12.65 0.52 1.61
CA ALA A 47 13.40 -0.72 1.63
C ALA A 47 13.21 -1.46 0.30
N ARG A 48 14.32 -1.90 -0.28
CA ARG A 48 14.31 -2.72 -1.50
C ARG A 48 14.57 -4.16 -1.10
N VAL A 49 13.67 -5.05 -1.47
CA VAL A 49 13.75 -6.45 -1.06
C VAL A 49 13.78 -7.38 -2.27
N SER A 50 14.48 -8.50 -2.13
CA SER A 50 14.53 -9.53 -3.18
C SER A 50 13.21 -10.28 -3.28
N ASN A 51 12.48 -10.40 -2.16
CA ASN A 51 11.30 -11.24 -2.07
C ASN A 51 10.26 -10.58 -1.18
N ILE A 52 9.17 -10.14 -1.81
CA ILE A 52 8.07 -9.47 -1.10
C ILE A 52 7.37 -10.41 -0.13
N THR A 53 7.18 -11.69 -0.49
CA THR A 53 6.51 -12.63 0.43
C THR A 53 7.33 -12.86 1.69
N ALA A 54 8.66 -12.91 1.57
CA ALA A 54 9.53 -13.00 2.75
C ALA A 54 9.44 -11.75 3.62
N ALA A 55 9.36 -10.57 3.00
CA ALA A 55 9.19 -9.31 3.73
C ALA A 55 7.86 -9.29 4.47
N ILE A 56 6.78 -9.77 3.83
CA ILE A 56 5.48 -9.88 4.48
C ILE A 56 5.55 -10.78 5.70
N ASP A 57 6.20 -11.94 5.57
CA ASP A 57 6.35 -12.87 6.70
C ASP A 57 7.11 -12.22 7.86
N THR A 58 8.14 -11.45 7.56
CA THR A 58 8.90 -10.72 8.57
C THR A 58 8.02 -9.71 9.30
N LEU A 59 7.20 -8.96 8.57
CA LEU A 59 6.27 -8.00 9.16
C LEU A 59 5.25 -8.69 10.06
N LYS A 60 4.69 -9.80 9.60
CA LYS A 60 3.71 -10.55 10.38
C LYS A 60 4.30 -11.07 11.68
N LYS A 61 5.53 -11.58 11.65
CA LYS A 61 6.22 -12.03 12.87
C LYS A 61 6.48 -10.87 13.84
N ALA A 62 6.62 -9.67 13.33
CA ALA A 62 6.80 -8.47 14.15
C ALA A 62 5.47 -7.90 14.68
N GLY A 63 4.36 -8.54 14.40
CA GLY A 63 3.05 -8.11 14.89
C GLY A 63 2.32 -7.14 13.99
N VAL A 64 2.73 -7.01 12.73
CA VAL A 64 2.08 -6.14 11.76
C VAL A 64 1.02 -6.93 11.00
N TRP A 65 -0.21 -6.41 10.96
CA TRP A 65 -1.29 -7.00 10.16
C TRP A 65 -1.17 -6.56 8.71
N VAL A 66 -1.30 -7.48 7.78
CA VAL A 66 -1.09 -7.21 6.36
C VAL A 66 -2.41 -7.23 5.60
N TYR A 67 -2.74 -6.10 4.97
CA TYR A 67 -3.97 -5.88 4.24
C TYR A 67 -3.64 -5.74 2.75
N GLY A 68 -4.13 -6.65 1.94
CA GLY A 68 -3.94 -6.59 0.49
C GLY A 68 -5.18 -6.03 -0.19
N THR A 69 -4.97 -5.20 -1.22
CA THR A 69 -6.06 -4.69 -2.03
C THR A 69 -6.49 -5.74 -3.04
N ALA A 70 -7.77 -5.98 -3.16
CA ALA A 70 -8.32 -6.95 -4.10
C ALA A 70 -9.69 -6.50 -4.60
N ALA A 71 -10.01 -6.85 -5.85
CA ALA A 71 -11.33 -6.53 -6.42
C ALA A 71 -12.45 -7.23 -5.64
N GLU A 72 -12.19 -8.47 -5.24
CA GLU A 72 -13.09 -9.24 -4.39
C GLU A 72 -12.35 -9.58 -3.11
N GLY A 73 -12.65 -8.87 -2.06
CA GLY A 73 -11.98 -9.06 -0.80
C GLY A 73 -12.86 -9.73 0.24
N ASP A 74 -12.23 -10.13 1.33
CA ASP A 74 -12.92 -10.71 2.49
C ASP A 74 -13.82 -9.67 3.15
N THR A 75 -13.45 -8.41 3.04
CA THR A 75 -14.18 -7.27 3.60
C THR A 75 -13.97 -6.04 2.74
N THR A 76 -14.83 -5.05 2.91
CA THR A 76 -14.59 -3.75 2.28
C THR A 76 -13.65 -2.93 3.15
N LEU A 77 -12.99 -1.96 2.52
CA LEU A 77 -12.10 -1.04 3.20
C LEU A 77 -12.75 -0.40 4.43
N TYR A 78 -14.00 -0.01 4.31
CA TYR A 78 -14.69 0.75 5.36
C TYR A 78 -14.98 -0.10 6.61
N ARG A 79 -14.91 -1.42 6.49
CA ARG A 79 -15.08 -2.34 7.62
C ARG A 79 -13.77 -2.88 8.17
N ALA A 80 -12.66 -2.65 7.47
CA ALA A 80 -11.36 -3.12 7.93
C ALA A 80 -10.89 -2.30 9.14
N ASP A 81 -10.26 -2.97 10.09
CA ASP A 81 -9.66 -2.28 11.25
C ASP A 81 -8.21 -1.94 10.93
N LEU A 82 -7.93 -0.68 10.66
CA LEU A 82 -6.60 -0.19 10.33
C LEU A 82 -5.95 0.60 11.48
N LYS A 83 -6.47 0.46 12.70
CA LYS A 83 -5.97 1.20 13.85
C LYS A 83 -4.69 0.61 14.45
N SER A 84 -4.50 -0.71 14.33
CA SER A 84 -3.29 -1.38 14.81
C SER A 84 -2.15 -1.24 13.81
N ALA A 85 -0.98 -1.78 14.15
CA ALA A 85 0.16 -1.81 13.22
C ALA A 85 -0.26 -2.51 11.94
N ALA A 86 -0.18 -1.82 10.82
CA ALA A 86 -0.71 -2.29 9.55
C ALA A 86 0.26 -2.06 8.40
N ALA A 87 0.32 -3.02 7.49
CA ALA A 87 1.00 -2.87 6.20
C ALA A 87 -0.05 -3.02 5.10
N ILE A 88 -0.02 -2.12 4.15
CA ILE A 88 -0.96 -2.11 3.03
C ILE A 88 -0.22 -2.54 1.78
N VAL A 89 -0.71 -3.58 1.12
CA VAL A 89 -0.13 -4.10 -0.12
C VAL A 89 -0.95 -3.61 -1.30
N ILE A 90 -0.28 -2.93 -2.22
CA ILE A 90 -0.91 -2.42 -3.44
C ILE A 90 -0.46 -3.30 -4.60
N GLY A 91 -1.42 -3.87 -5.31
CA GLY A 91 -1.12 -4.71 -6.46
C GLY A 91 -0.78 -3.90 -7.71
N ASN A 92 -0.31 -4.60 -8.75
CA ASN A 92 -0.06 -3.99 -10.05
C ASN A 92 -1.38 -3.62 -10.72
N GLU A 93 -1.33 -2.60 -11.56
CA GLU A 93 -2.48 -2.21 -12.37
C GLU A 93 -2.87 -3.35 -13.30
N GLY A 94 -4.16 -3.64 -13.37
CA GLY A 94 -4.71 -4.68 -14.23
C GLY A 94 -4.59 -6.09 -13.67
N GLU A 95 -3.41 -6.47 -13.19
CA GLU A 95 -3.18 -7.83 -12.69
C GLU A 95 -3.42 -7.97 -11.17
N GLY A 96 -3.35 -6.87 -10.43
CA GLY A 96 -3.47 -6.92 -8.98
C GLY A 96 -2.27 -7.55 -8.30
N MET A 97 -2.49 -8.16 -7.15
CA MET A 97 -1.45 -8.87 -6.42
C MET A 97 -1.19 -10.24 -7.03
N SER A 98 0.07 -10.70 -6.95
CA SER A 98 0.37 -12.08 -7.31
C SER A 98 -0.35 -13.03 -6.33
N ARG A 99 -0.53 -14.28 -6.76
CA ARG A 99 -1.17 -15.29 -5.93
C ARG A 99 -0.43 -15.48 -4.59
N LEU A 100 0.89 -15.57 -4.65
CA LEU A 100 1.70 -15.79 -3.44
C LEU A 100 1.57 -14.63 -2.46
N VAL A 101 1.61 -13.39 -2.95
CA VAL A 101 1.45 -12.22 -2.11
C VAL A 101 0.04 -12.20 -1.50
N SER A 102 -0.98 -12.47 -2.32
CA SER A 102 -2.37 -12.51 -1.87
C SER A 102 -2.56 -13.53 -0.74
N GLU A 103 -2.00 -14.72 -0.89
CA GLU A 103 -2.12 -15.77 0.12
C GLU A 103 -1.44 -15.41 1.45
N ARG A 104 -0.43 -14.54 1.42
CA ARG A 104 0.29 -14.14 2.62
C ARG A 104 -0.37 -12.98 3.36
N CYS A 105 -1.28 -12.25 2.72
CA CYS A 105 -2.00 -11.18 3.40
C CYS A 105 -2.92 -11.76 4.46
N ASP A 106 -3.03 -11.06 5.59
CA ASP A 106 -3.98 -11.43 6.64
C ASP A 106 -5.41 -11.17 6.17
N PHE A 107 -5.62 -10.08 5.45
CA PHE A 107 -6.93 -9.68 4.94
C PHE A 107 -6.82 -9.19 3.51
N LYS A 108 -7.82 -9.50 2.72
CA LYS A 108 -7.99 -8.92 1.39
C LYS A 108 -9.14 -7.93 1.47
N VAL A 109 -8.86 -6.71 1.08
CA VAL A 109 -9.77 -5.57 1.28
C VAL A 109 -10.14 -4.98 -0.07
N SER A 110 -11.43 -4.79 -0.30
CA SER A 110 -11.91 -4.17 -1.53
C SER A 110 -12.32 -2.73 -1.30
N ILE A 111 -12.09 -1.91 -2.33
CA ILE A 111 -12.62 -0.55 -2.38
C ILE A 111 -13.92 -0.63 -3.17
N PRO A 112 -15.07 -0.23 -2.59
CA PRO A 112 -16.35 -0.33 -3.31
C PRO A 112 -16.34 0.45 -4.60
N MET A 113 -16.75 -0.21 -5.69
CA MET A 113 -16.88 0.40 -7.02
C MET A 113 -18.35 0.56 -7.35
N LYS A 114 -18.75 1.75 -7.76
CA LYS A 114 -20.14 2.08 -8.06
C LYS A 114 -20.39 2.30 -9.55
N GLY A 115 -19.33 2.31 -10.35
CA GLY A 115 -19.43 2.50 -11.79
C GLY A 115 -19.23 1.20 -12.56
N SER A 116 -18.98 1.32 -13.85
CA SER A 116 -18.75 0.17 -14.73
C SER A 116 -17.30 -0.29 -14.76
N ILE A 117 -16.37 0.60 -14.40
CA ILE A 117 -14.95 0.27 -14.37
C ILE A 117 -14.65 -0.42 -13.05
N SER A 118 -13.90 -1.52 -13.12
CA SER A 118 -13.74 -2.45 -12.00
C SER A 118 -12.49 -2.20 -11.15
N SER A 119 -11.60 -1.29 -11.54
CA SER A 119 -10.39 -1.02 -10.77
C SER A 119 -9.97 0.43 -10.85
N LEU A 120 -9.26 0.87 -9.82
CA LEU A 120 -8.66 2.20 -9.76
C LEU A 120 -7.18 2.12 -10.15
N ASN A 121 -6.63 3.25 -10.55
CA ASN A 121 -5.19 3.42 -10.67
C ASN A 121 -4.53 3.07 -9.33
N ALA A 122 -3.36 2.45 -9.37
CA ALA A 122 -2.67 1.97 -8.16
C ALA A 122 -2.40 3.09 -7.16
N SER A 123 -1.99 4.27 -7.61
CA SER A 123 -1.72 5.39 -6.71
C SER A 123 -3.00 5.93 -6.08
N ALA A 124 -4.11 5.92 -6.82
CA ALA A 124 -5.42 6.31 -6.27
C ALA A 124 -5.88 5.30 -5.22
N ALA A 125 -5.75 4.02 -5.49
CA ALA A 125 -6.09 2.97 -4.52
C ALA A 125 -5.24 3.11 -3.25
N ALA A 126 -3.94 3.35 -3.40
CA ALA A 126 -3.05 3.56 -2.27
C ALA A 126 -3.47 4.77 -1.42
N ALA A 127 -3.83 5.88 -2.07
CA ALA A 127 -4.27 7.07 -1.36
C ALA A 127 -5.54 6.80 -0.55
N ILE A 128 -6.51 6.12 -1.14
CA ILE A 128 -7.75 5.80 -0.46
C ILE A 128 -7.50 4.90 0.75
N MET A 129 -6.67 3.86 0.58
CA MET A 129 -6.34 2.93 1.67
C MET A 129 -5.61 3.62 2.81
N LEU A 130 -4.59 4.41 2.48
CA LEU A 130 -3.78 5.10 3.47
C LEU A 130 -4.61 6.12 4.25
N TYR A 131 -5.44 6.89 3.57
CA TYR A 131 -6.25 7.90 4.26
C TYR A 131 -7.44 7.32 5.01
N GLU A 132 -7.89 6.14 4.67
CA GLU A 132 -8.85 5.45 5.54
C GLU A 132 -8.18 5.06 6.86
N ALA A 133 -6.92 4.63 6.82
CA ALA A 133 -6.16 4.38 8.04
C ALA A 133 -5.98 5.66 8.87
N VAL A 134 -5.65 6.76 8.20
CA VAL A 134 -5.54 8.08 8.86
C VAL A 134 -6.87 8.45 9.52
N ARG A 135 -7.97 8.32 8.80
CA ARG A 135 -9.30 8.64 9.32
C ARG A 135 -9.61 7.84 10.58
N GLN A 136 -9.42 6.53 10.54
CA GLN A 136 -9.70 5.66 11.69
C GLN A 136 -8.86 6.03 12.90
N ARG A 137 -7.58 6.28 12.69
CA ARG A 137 -6.66 6.63 13.78
C ARG A 137 -6.94 8.01 14.35
N SER A 138 -7.33 8.95 13.51
CA SER A 138 -7.71 10.30 13.95
C SER A 138 -8.96 10.26 14.85
N LEU A 139 -9.93 9.42 14.51
CA LEU A 139 -11.12 9.26 15.34
C LEU A 139 -10.80 8.55 16.65
N ALA A 140 -9.87 7.61 16.65
CA ALA A 140 -9.46 6.90 17.84
C ALA A 140 -8.77 7.81 18.87
N ASP A 141 -8.11 8.87 18.39
CA ASP A 141 -7.38 9.82 19.23
C ASP A 141 -8.30 10.89 19.85
N THR A 142 -9.55 10.96 19.44
CA THR A 142 -10.55 11.86 20.03
C THR A 142 -11.42 11.11 21.03
#